data_4dea0ccc0fe83cc16afc3bf4bfe4dd1f
#
_entry.id   4dea0ccc0fe83cc16afc3bf4bfe4dd1f
#
_cell.length_a   1.000
_cell.length_b   1.000
_cell.length_c   1.000
_cell.angle_alpha   90.00
_cell.angle_beta   90.00
_cell.angle_gamma   90.00
#
_symmetry.space_group_name_H-M   'P 1'
#
loop_
_entity.id
_entity.type
_entity.pdbx_description
1 polymer ?
#
loop_
_entity_poly.entity_id
_entity_poly.type
_entity_poly.pdbx_seq_one_letter_code
_entity_poly.pdbx_strand_id
1 'polypeptide(L)'
;KVFFGATGKFVDLLPAIVKHGTEKYFVPMSDVHTDEIKNALDAKKIQHTEAVMYRTVSNDFTPEEKFDYDMLLFFSPAGINSLMKNFPNFEQKDIAIGCFGPATAKAVKDAGLRLDLEAPTVEAPSMTAALDKFIGERNKD
;
A
#
# COMPACT_ATOMS: atom_id res chain seq x y z
N LYS A 1 24.60 -5.34 -12.05
CA LYS A 1 24.59 -5.33 -10.58
C LYS A 1 23.28 -4.70 -10.13
N VAL A 2 22.60 -5.30 -9.15
CA VAL A 2 21.33 -4.79 -8.61
C VAL A 2 21.59 -4.13 -7.26
N PHE A 3 20.98 -2.97 -7.01
CA PHE A 3 21.01 -2.27 -5.75
C PHE A 3 19.58 -2.19 -5.19
N PHE A 4 19.43 -2.28 -3.90
CA PHE A 4 18.13 -2.14 -3.21
C PHE A 4 18.34 -1.49 -1.83
N GLY A 5 17.31 -0.81 -1.35
CA GLY A 5 17.30 -0.23 -0.01
C GLY A 5 17.01 -1.27 1.06
N ALA A 6 17.57 -1.11 2.25
CA ALA A 6 17.43 -2.06 3.36
C ALA A 6 15.97 -2.22 3.84
N THR A 7 15.17 -1.14 3.78
CA THR A 7 13.76 -1.14 4.23
C THR A 7 12.76 -1.10 3.07
N GLY A 8 13.22 -1.15 1.82
CA GLY A 8 12.39 -0.98 0.64
C GLY A 8 11.95 0.48 0.37
N LYS A 9 12.37 1.43 1.20
CA LYS A 9 12.11 2.86 0.98
C LYS A 9 13.15 3.47 0.03
N PHE A 10 12.73 4.44 -0.78
CA PHE A 10 13.62 5.14 -1.71
C PHE A 10 14.80 5.82 -1.00
N VAL A 11 14.59 6.37 0.18
CA VAL A 11 15.62 7.06 0.96
C VAL A 11 16.84 6.17 1.25
N ASP A 12 16.64 4.86 1.41
CA ASP A 12 17.74 3.91 1.64
C ASP A 12 18.54 3.61 0.37
N LEU A 13 17.93 3.78 -0.80
CA LEU A 13 18.58 3.59 -2.09
C LEU A 13 19.37 4.83 -2.53
N LEU A 14 18.98 6.02 -2.06
CA LEU A 14 19.56 7.30 -2.46
C LEU A 14 21.09 7.37 -2.31
N PRO A 15 21.73 6.86 -1.24
CA PRO A 15 23.19 6.84 -1.14
C PRO A 15 23.90 6.07 -2.27
N ALA A 16 23.29 4.96 -2.70
CA ALA A 16 23.83 4.19 -3.83
C ALA A 16 23.67 4.95 -5.15
N ILE A 17 22.55 5.64 -5.37
CA ILE A 17 22.32 6.49 -6.54
C ILE A 17 23.32 7.64 -6.56
N VAL A 18 23.54 8.32 -5.44
CA VAL A 18 24.51 9.44 -5.34
C VAL A 18 25.93 8.99 -5.67
N LYS A 19 26.32 7.76 -5.25
CA LYS A 19 27.63 7.18 -5.59
C LYS A 19 27.81 6.98 -7.11
N HIS A 20 26.72 6.83 -7.86
CA HIS A 20 26.67 6.68 -9.31
C HIS A 20 26.05 7.92 -9.99
N GLY A 21 26.20 9.10 -9.40
CA GLY A 21 25.51 10.33 -9.77
C GLY A 21 25.80 10.90 -11.14
N THR A 22 26.79 10.37 -11.86
CA THR A 22 27.10 10.74 -13.26
C THR A 22 26.28 9.96 -14.29
N GLU A 23 25.57 8.93 -13.85
CA GLU A 23 24.72 8.11 -14.71
C GLU A 23 23.35 8.78 -14.92
N LYS A 24 22.67 8.38 -16.00
CA LYS A 24 21.29 8.81 -16.29
C LYS A 24 20.32 7.78 -15.76
N TYR A 25 19.34 8.23 -15.02
CA TYR A 25 18.35 7.36 -14.41
C TYR A 25 17.00 7.44 -15.12
N PHE A 26 16.39 6.28 -15.32
CA PHE A 26 14.99 6.19 -15.74
C PHE A 26 14.16 5.73 -14.55
N VAL A 27 13.11 6.50 -14.22
CA VAL A 27 12.25 6.27 -13.06
C VAL A 27 10.85 5.92 -13.55
N PRO A 28 10.54 4.61 -13.71
CA PRO A 28 9.18 4.17 -14.00
C PRO A 28 8.30 4.33 -12.77
N MET A 29 7.10 4.86 -12.93
CA MET A 29 6.19 5.12 -11.82
C MET A 29 4.73 4.84 -12.18
N SER A 30 3.89 4.76 -11.14
CA SER A 30 2.43 4.77 -11.28
C SER A 30 1.94 6.19 -11.60
N ASP A 31 0.73 6.29 -12.16
CA ASP A 31 0.01 7.56 -12.25
C ASP A 31 -0.33 8.18 -10.88
N VAL A 32 -0.43 7.33 -9.85
CA VAL A 32 -0.59 7.77 -8.45
C VAL A 32 0.76 7.69 -7.75
N HIS A 33 1.45 8.83 -7.65
CA HIS A 33 2.75 8.94 -7.00
C HIS A 33 2.90 10.30 -6.30
N THR A 34 3.93 10.41 -5.47
CA THR A 34 4.36 11.68 -4.85
C THR A 34 5.64 12.16 -5.52
N ASP A 35 5.92 13.46 -5.43
CA ASP A 35 7.16 14.04 -5.95
C ASP A 35 8.40 13.75 -5.09
N GLU A 36 8.30 12.82 -4.12
CA GLU A 36 9.40 12.53 -3.18
C GLU A 36 10.68 12.10 -3.91
N ILE A 37 10.56 11.15 -4.84
CA ILE A 37 11.71 10.64 -5.62
C ILE A 37 12.29 11.74 -6.48
N LYS A 38 11.45 12.46 -7.22
CA LYS A 38 11.82 13.58 -8.06
C LYS A 38 12.60 14.63 -7.27
N ASN A 39 12.00 15.12 -6.19
CA ASN A 39 12.60 16.16 -5.35
C ASN A 39 13.95 15.74 -4.75
N ALA A 40 14.07 14.46 -4.36
CA ALA A 40 15.33 13.94 -3.81
C ALA A 40 16.43 13.83 -4.88
N LEU A 41 16.10 13.42 -6.10
CA LEU A 41 17.03 13.35 -7.22
C LEU A 41 17.44 14.75 -7.69
N ASP A 42 16.50 15.69 -7.82
CA ASP A 42 16.75 17.08 -8.18
C ASP A 42 17.67 17.77 -7.16
N ALA A 43 17.41 17.59 -5.86
CA ALA A 43 18.24 18.13 -4.78
C ALA A 43 19.70 17.64 -4.85
N LYS A 44 19.93 16.45 -5.37
CA LYS A 44 21.27 15.88 -5.60
C LYS A 44 21.81 16.11 -6.99
N LYS A 45 21.09 16.86 -7.86
CA LYS A 45 21.45 17.14 -9.25
C LYS A 45 21.69 15.88 -10.08
N ILE A 46 20.94 14.80 -9.77
CA ILE A 46 21.00 13.53 -10.50
C ILE A 46 20.15 13.64 -11.76
N GLN A 47 20.76 13.37 -12.92
CA GLN A 47 20.05 13.39 -14.19
C GLN A 47 19.06 12.21 -14.25
N HIS A 48 17.77 12.50 -14.39
CA HIS A 48 16.73 11.48 -14.45
C HIS A 48 15.61 11.85 -15.41
N THR A 49 14.86 10.81 -15.82
CA THR A 49 13.63 10.93 -16.62
C THR A 49 12.57 10.09 -15.95
N GLU A 50 11.44 10.71 -15.64
CA GLU A 50 10.27 10.06 -15.08
C GLU A 50 9.30 9.64 -16.18
N ALA A 51 8.67 8.47 -16.02
CA ALA A 51 7.63 8.04 -16.94
C ALA A 51 6.54 7.27 -16.19
N VAL A 52 5.30 7.66 -16.42
CA VAL A 52 4.13 6.88 -15.96
C VAL A 52 4.01 5.65 -16.84
N MET A 53 4.30 4.47 -16.27
CA MET A 53 4.33 3.19 -16.99
C MET A 53 3.10 2.33 -16.72
N TYR A 54 2.36 2.61 -15.63
CA TYR A 54 1.16 1.88 -15.27
C TYR A 54 0.18 2.77 -14.50
N ARG A 55 -1.09 2.37 -14.54
CA ARG A 55 -2.18 3.07 -13.84
C ARG A 55 -2.86 2.14 -12.87
N THR A 56 -3.17 2.66 -11.70
CA THR A 56 -4.01 1.98 -10.74
C THR A 56 -5.46 2.39 -10.98
N VAL A 57 -6.28 1.44 -11.39
CA VAL A 57 -7.71 1.65 -11.66
C VAL A 57 -8.55 0.84 -10.69
N SER A 58 -9.70 1.39 -10.30
CA SER A 58 -10.71 0.64 -9.57
C SER A 58 -11.51 -0.19 -10.56
N ASN A 59 -11.66 -1.48 -10.30
CA ASN A 59 -12.66 -2.29 -11.01
C ASN A 59 -14.04 -1.90 -10.50
N ASP A 60 -14.99 -1.76 -11.41
CA ASP A 60 -16.39 -1.59 -11.05
C ASP A 60 -17.00 -2.98 -10.81
N PHE A 61 -17.63 -3.15 -9.66
CA PHE A 61 -18.40 -4.34 -9.34
C PHE A 61 -19.79 -4.25 -9.98
N THR A 62 -20.34 -5.40 -10.36
CA THR A 62 -21.72 -5.42 -10.85
C THR A 62 -22.71 -5.33 -9.68
N PRO A 63 -23.90 -4.73 -9.86
CA PRO A 63 -24.91 -4.62 -8.80
C PRO A 63 -25.38 -5.96 -8.23
N GLU A 64 -25.13 -7.05 -8.95
CA GLU A 64 -25.55 -8.42 -8.60
C GLU A 64 -24.50 -9.13 -7.73
N GLU A 65 -23.29 -8.60 -7.63
CA GLU A 65 -22.26 -9.17 -6.75
C GLU A 65 -22.65 -8.99 -5.28
N LYS A 66 -22.93 -10.12 -4.64
CA LYS A 66 -23.18 -10.14 -3.20
C LYS A 66 -21.87 -9.97 -2.47
N PHE A 67 -21.87 -9.03 -1.55
CA PHE A 67 -20.75 -8.79 -0.65
C PHE A 67 -20.89 -9.74 0.56
N ASP A 68 -20.43 -10.98 0.38
CA ASP A 68 -20.54 -12.06 1.37
C ASP A 68 -19.12 -12.52 1.77
N TYR A 69 -18.47 -11.69 2.57
CA TYR A 69 -17.11 -11.92 3.04
C TYR A 69 -17.02 -11.73 4.55
N ASP A 70 -16.28 -12.60 5.22
CA ASP A 70 -15.99 -12.49 6.66
C ASP A 70 -14.87 -11.50 6.96
N MET A 71 -13.98 -11.25 5.98
CA MET A 71 -12.83 -10.38 6.14
C MET A 71 -12.42 -9.72 4.83
N LEU A 72 -11.98 -8.45 4.94
CA LEU A 72 -11.38 -7.67 3.85
C LEU A 72 -9.95 -7.31 4.18
N LEU A 73 -9.04 -7.51 3.22
CA LEU A 73 -7.63 -7.18 3.35
C LEU A 73 -7.22 -6.10 2.36
N PHE A 74 -6.66 -5.02 2.89
CA PHE A 74 -6.22 -3.88 2.09
C PHE A 74 -4.71 -3.69 2.15
N PHE A 75 -4.09 -3.55 0.99
CA PHE A 75 -2.65 -3.35 0.83
C PHE A 75 -2.28 -1.92 0.40
N SER A 76 -3.29 -1.08 0.15
CA SER A 76 -3.09 0.32 -0.22
C SER A 76 -4.33 1.16 0.09
N PRO A 77 -4.18 2.49 0.26
CA PRO A 77 -5.31 3.42 0.39
C PRO A 77 -6.27 3.39 -0.81
N ALA A 78 -5.76 3.09 -2.01
CA ALA A 78 -6.58 2.96 -3.22
C ALA A 78 -7.64 1.86 -3.10
N GLY A 79 -7.34 0.76 -2.38
CA GLY A 79 -8.32 -0.30 -2.10
C GLY A 79 -9.50 0.19 -1.29
N ILE A 80 -9.25 1.02 -0.27
CA ILE A 80 -10.32 1.62 0.56
C ILE A 80 -11.19 2.55 -0.29
N ASN A 81 -10.55 3.39 -1.10
CA ASN A 81 -11.28 4.29 -2.00
C ASN A 81 -12.14 3.52 -3.01
N SER A 82 -11.62 2.39 -3.51
CA SER A 82 -12.35 1.51 -4.42
C SER A 82 -13.57 0.86 -3.73
N LEU A 83 -13.40 0.40 -2.48
CA LEU A 83 -14.52 -0.12 -1.68
C LEU A 83 -15.62 0.93 -1.55
N MET A 84 -15.27 2.13 -1.08
CA MET A 84 -16.24 3.20 -0.84
C MET A 84 -16.88 3.72 -2.13
N LYS A 85 -16.15 3.68 -3.26
CA LYS A 85 -16.69 4.04 -4.58
C LYS A 85 -17.74 3.03 -5.06
N ASN A 86 -17.43 1.73 -4.94
CA ASN A 86 -18.30 0.67 -5.42
C ASN A 86 -19.47 0.38 -4.49
N PHE A 87 -19.28 0.61 -3.19
CA PHE A 87 -20.28 0.39 -2.14
C PHE A 87 -20.44 1.64 -1.26
N PRO A 88 -21.11 2.71 -1.77
CA PRO A 88 -21.23 3.97 -1.04
C PRO A 88 -21.94 3.85 0.32
N ASN A 89 -22.80 2.84 0.46
CA ASN A 89 -23.53 2.53 1.68
C ASN A 89 -22.95 1.30 2.41
N PHE A 90 -21.63 1.05 2.27
CA PHE A 90 -21.00 -0.06 2.92
C PHE A 90 -21.11 0.04 4.43
N GLU A 91 -21.69 -0.96 5.04
CA GLU A 91 -21.74 -1.15 6.48
C GLU A 91 -20.85 -2.33 6.86
N GLN A 92 -19.81 -2.08 7.65
CA GLN A 92 -18.82 -3.09 8.01
C GLN A 92 -19.42 -4.24 8.83
N LYS A 93 -20.33 -3.94 9.78
CA LYS A 93 -20.95 -4.93 10.69
C LYS A 93 -19.88 -5.85 11.33
N ASP A 94 -20.00 -7.16 11.11
CA ASP A 94 -19.10 -8.18 11.64
C ASP A 94 -17.90 -8.49 10.73
N ILE A 95 -17.84 -7.87 9.55
CA ILE A 95 -16.71 -8.05 8.61
C ILE A 95 -15.44 -7.51 9.25
N ALA A 96 -14.44 -8.35 9.39
CA ALA A 96 -13.13 -7.92 9.85
C ALA A 96 -12.37 -7.17 8.75
N ILE A 97 -11.66 -6.11 9.13
CA ILE A 97 -10.80 -5.37 8.20
C ILE A 97 -9.35 -5.46 8.65
N GLY A 98 -8.51 -5.99 7.75
CA GLY A 98 -7.07 -5.99 7.89
C GLY A 98 -6.39 -5.08 6.89
N CYS A 99 -5.26 -4.47 7.28
CA CYS A 99 -4.48 -3.64 6.40
C CYS A 99 -2.97 -3.84 6.53
N PHE A 100 -2.25 -3.54 5.44
CA PHE A 100 -0.81 -3.54 5.39
C PHE A 100 -0.26 -2.12 5.21
N GLY A 101 0.50 -1.69 6.20
CA GLY A 101 1.18 -0.40 6.22
C GLY A 101 0.37 0.76 6.80
N PRO A 102 1.08 1.75 7.39
CA PRO A 102 0.44 2.82 8.16
C PRO A 102 -0.42 3.76 7.29
N ALA A 103 -0.08 3.96 6.03
CA ALA A 103 -0.89 4.77 5.11
C ALA A 103 -2.25 4.12 4.85
N THR A 104 -2.28 2.78 4.71
CA THR A 104 -3.52 2.03 4.53
C THR A 104 -4.34 2.02 5.82
N ALA A 105 -3.69 1.85 6.99
CA ALA A 105 -4.34 1.93 8.29
C ALA A 105 -5.02 3.30 8.51
N LYS A 106 -4.32 4.37 8.13
CA LYS A 106 -4.90 5.71 8.17
C LYS A 106 -6.14 5.83 7.27
N ALA A 107 -6.08 5.33 6.05
CA ALA A 107 -7.21 5.39 5.11
C ALA A 107 -8.43 4.61 5.61
N VAL A 108 -8.25 3.44 6.26
CA VAL A 108 -9.34 2.69 6.90
C VAL A 108 -10.03 3.55 7.96
N LYS A 109 -9.25 4.17 8.85
CA LYS A 109 -9.76 5.02 9.94
C LYS A 109 -10.44 6.29 9.41
N ASP A 110 -9.84 6.94 8.40
CA ASP A 110 -10.40 8.14 7.76
C ASP A 110 -11.75 7.84 7.06
N ALA A 111 -11.94 6.62 6.58
CA ALA A 111 -13.21 6.15 6.01
C ALA A 111 -14.26 5.79 7.09
N GLY A 112 -13.96 5.95 8.38
CA GLY A 112 -14.86 5.60 9.49
C GLY A 112 -15.01 4.10 9.72
N LEU A 113 -14.11 3.29 9.19
CA LEU A 113 -14.13 1.83 9.33
C LEU A 113 -13.32 1.38 10.55
N ARG A 114 -13.76 0.26 11.15
CA ARG A 114 -13.04 -0.40 12.24
C ARG A 114 -11.86 -1.17 11.66
N LEU A 115 -10.67 -0.95 12.21
CA LEU A 115 -9.48 -1.70 11.84
C LEU A 115 -9.25 -2.82 12.85
N ASP A 116 -9.36 -4.07 12.40
CA ASP A 116 -9.25 -5.26 13.25
C ASP A 116 -7.85 -5.88 13.20
N LEU A 117 -7.11 -5.70 12.09
CA LEU A 117 -5.77 -6.25 11.90
C LEU A 117 -4.87 -5.23 11.20
N GLU A 118 -3.72 -4.92 11.79
CA GLU A 118 -2.69 -4.07 11.20
C GLU A 118 -1.36 -4.82 11.07
N ALA A 119 -0.79 -4.82 9.87
CA ALA A 119 0.54 -5.33 9.57
C ALA A 119 1.33 -4.29 8.77
N PRO A 120 2.69 -4.30 8.78
CA PRO A 120 3.53 -5.18 9.59
C PRO A 120 3.63 -4.72 11.04
N THR A 121 3.82 -5.69 11.93
CA THR A 121 4.23 -5.44 13.33
C THR A 121 5.55 -6.18 13.61
N VAL A 122 6.16 -5.93 14.77
CA VAL A 122 7.38 -6.64 15.18
C VAL A 122 7.13 -8.15 15.27
N GLU A 123 5.94 -8.55 15.75
CA GLU A 123 5.57 -9.95 15.91
C GLU A 123 5.03 -10.58 14.61
N ALA A 124 4.50 -9.76 13.71
CA ALA A 124 3.90 -10.21 12.45
C ALA A 124 4.38 -9.30 11.28
N PRO A 125 5.58 -9.56 10.74
CA PRO A 125 6.20 -8.70 9.73
C PRO A 125 5.56 -8.82 8.34
N SER A 126 4.64 -9.76 8.15
CA SER A 126 3.90 -9.96 6.90
C SER A 126 2.39 -10.05 7.17
N MET A 127 1.58 -9.81 6.13
CA MET A 127 0.12 -9.99 6.22
C MET A 127 -0.25 -11.44 6.53
N THR A 128 0.48 -12.41 5.98
CA THR A 128 0.23 -13.84 6.24
C THR A 128 0.50 -14.21 7.70
N ALA A 129 1.58 -13.72 8.29
CA ALA A 129 1.87 -13.93 9.71
C ALA A 129 0.82 -13.27 10.62
N ALA A 130 0.37 -12.07 10.25
CA ALA A 130 -0.68 -11.37 11.00
C ALA A 130 -2.03 -12.10 10.93
N LEU A 131 -2.39 -12.61 9.75
CA LEU A 131 -3.62 -13.39 9.54
C LEU A 131 -3.60 -14.70 10.32
N ASP A 132 -2.49 -15.43 10.29
CA ASP A 132 -2.35 -16.69 11.00
C ASP A 132 -2.61 -16.51 12.50
N LYS A 133 -2.02 -15.46 13.08
CA LYS A 133 -2.25 -15.09 14.48
C LYS A 133 -3.72 -14.70 14.74
N PHE A 134 -4.29 -13.83 13.91
CA PHE A 134 -5.65 -13.32 14.06
C PHE A 134 -6.71 -14.43 13.98
N ILE A 135 -6.59 -15.32 12.97
CA ILE A 135 -7.50 -16.46 12.79
C ILE A 135 -7.32 -17.47 13.92
N GLY A 136 -6.08 -17.71 14.34
CA GLY A 136 -5.79 -18.62 15.45
C GLY A 136 -6.34 -18.14 16.79
N GLU A 137 -6.47 -16.84 17.00
CA GLU A 137 -7.10 -16.26 18.20
C GLU A 137 -8.63 -16.36 18.13
N ARG A 138 -9.25 -16.08 16.99
CA ARG A 138 -10.72 -16.17 16.79
C ARG A 138 -11.28 -17.60 16.87
N ASN A 139 -10.48 -18.60 16.54
CA ASN A 139 -10.91 -20.00 16.60
C ASN A 139 -10.78 -20.64 18.00
N LYS A 140 -10.35 -19.87 19.00
CA LYS A 140 -10.25 -20.35 20.41
C LYS A 140 -11.47 -20.00 21.25
N ASP A 141 -12.33 -19.14 20.74
CA ASP A 141 -13.62 -18.74 21.32
C ASP A 141 -14.77 -19.58 20.72
#